data_e08f09d4737c6f37002e434d3a5bfe16
#
_entry.id   e08f09d4737c6f37002e434d3a5bfe16
#
_cell.length_a   1.000
_cell.length_b   1.000
_cell.length_c   1.000
_cell.angle_alpha   90.00
_cell.angle_beta   90.00
_cell.angle_gamma   90.00
#
_symmetry.space_group_name_H-M   'P 1'
#
loop_
_entity.id
_entity.type
_entity.pdbx_description
1 polymer ?
#
loop_
_entity_poly.entity_id
_entity_poly.type
_entity_poly.pdbx_seq_one_letter_code
_entity_poly.pdbx_strand_id
1 'polypeptide(L)'
;MKFKLYYIYIGTLLLLACSPTYNLQSHEDKVVAIQSSADSTSLAIIAPYQKAIEQEMNEVLTYTKYDLEKGRPQSTLGNFVTDLCLNYADAHMCVMNNGGLRTTINKGNITRGKLYELMPFENELVLLELDENDYLGLLNYI
;
A
#
# COMPACT_ATOMS: atom_id res chain seq x y z
N MET A 1 32.08 58.70 -10.92
CA MET A 1 32.52 57.38 -11.47
C MET A 1 32.07 56.19 -10.61
N LYS A 2 31.82 56.29 -9.31
CA LYS A 2 31.42 55.19 -8.42
C LYS A 2 29.99 54.67 -8.66
N PHE A 3 29.05 55.49 -9.12
CA PHE A 3 27.65 55.10 -9.38
C PHE A 3 27.49 54.14 -10.57
N LYS A 4 28.30 54.28 -11.63
CA LYS A 4 28.21 53.40 -12.80
C LYS A 4 28.67 51.95 -12.51
N LEU A 5 29.60 51.82 -11.58
CA LEU A 5 30.13 50.50 -11.16
C LEU A 5 29.08 49.71 -10.35
N TYR A 6 28.24 50.39 -9.59
CA TYR A 6 27.18 49.76 -8.78
C TYR A 6 26.10 49.14 -9.66
N TYR A 7 25.69 49.80 -10.72
CA TYR A 7 24.71 49.26 -11.68
C TYR A 7 25.22 48.07 -12.49
N ILE A 8 26.52 48.02 -12.76
CA ILE A 8 27.14 46.86 -13.41
C ILE A 8 27.17 45.67 -12.46
N TYR A 9 27.40 45.84 -11.18
CA TYR A 9 27.36 44.77 -10.16
C TYR A 9 25.95 44.23 -9.96
N ILE A 10 24.93 45.07 -9.93
CA ILE A 10 23.54 44.64 -9.81
C ILE A 10 23.12 43.88 -11.08
N GLY A 11 23.52 44.33 -12.26
CA GLY A 11 23.23 43.65 -13.53
C GLY A 11 23.85 42.29 -13.63
N THR A 12 25.07 42.09 -13.14
CA THR A 12 25.74 40.77 -13.10
C THR A 12 25.11 39.83 -12.07
N LEU A 13 24.62 40.34 -10.95
CA LEU A 13 23.94 39.51 -9.96
C LEU A 13 22.60 38.94 -10.47
N LEU A 14 21.88 39.68 -11.31
CA LEU A 14 20.63 39.24 -11.94
C LEU A 14 20.81 38.16 -13.00
N LEU A 15 22.00 38.04 -13.60
CA LEU A 15 22.33 37.02 -14.60
C LEU A 15 22.62 35.63 -13.99
N LEU A 16 22.87 35.57 -12.67
CA LEU A 16 23.20 34.32 -11.96
C LEU A 16 21.94 33.61 -11.39
N ALA A 17 20.74 34.18 -11.59
CA ALA A 17 19.48 33.66 -11.02
C ALA A 17 18.80 32.59 -11.89
N CYS A 18 19.44 32.10 -12.95
CA CYS A 18 18.87 31.06 -13.80
C CYS A 18 19.19 29.68 -13.22
N SER A 19 18.29 29.11 -12.40
CA SER A 19 18.40 27.72 -12.01
C SER A 19 17.79 26.83 -13.10
N PRO A 20 18.50 25.80 -13.58
CA PRO A 20 17.94 24.88 -14.54
C PRO A 20 16.79 24.09 -13.92
N THR A 21 15.63 24.15 -14.55
CA THR A 21 14.50 23.28 -14.22
C THR A 21 14.61 21.98 -15.01
N TYR A 22 14.76 20.88 -14.31
CA TYR A 22 14.75 19.55 -14.92
C TYR A 22 13.34 19.03 -14.96
N ASN A 23 12.82 18.77 -16.16
CA ASN A 23 11.54 18.10 -16.34
C ASN A 23 11.80 16.66 -16.79
N LEU A 24 11.21 15.71 -16.10
CA LEU A 24 11.20 14.31 -16.54
C LEU A 24 10.37 14.21 -17.82
N GLN A 25 11.02 13.96 -18.96
CA GLN A 25 10.34 13.85 -20.25
C GLN A 25 9.78 12.47 -20.52
N SER A 26 10.44 11.44 -20.00
CA SER A 26 9.98 10.05 -20.07
C SER A 26 10.65 9.23 -18.99
N HIS A 27 9.96 8.22 -18.49
CA HIS A 27 10.55 7.15 -17.72
C HIS A 27 9.98 5.82 -18.23
N GLU A 28 10.77 4.79 -18.18
CA GLU A 28 10.36 3.44 -18.52
C GLU A 28 10.53 2.56 -17.30
N ASP A 29 9.43 1.99 -16.82
CA ASP A 29 9.44 1.03 -15.74
C ASP A 29 9.69 -0.36 -16.32
N LYS A 30 10.82 -0.97 -15.94
CA LYS A 30 11.15 -2.32 -16.35
C LYS A 30 11.17 -3.24 -15.14
N VAL A 31 10.26 -4.19 -15.12
CA VAL A 31 10.32 -5.30 -14.15
C VAL A 31 11.42 -6.27 -14.60
N VAL A 32 12.47 -6.36 -13.79
CA VAL A 32 13.57 -7.30 -14.02
C VAL A 32 13.39 -8.49 -13.08
N ALA A 33 13.21 -9.67 -13.69
CA ALA A 33 13.20 -10.91 -12.92
C ALA A 33 14.63 -11.20 -12.41
N ILE A 34 14.77 -11.40 -11.10
CA ILE A 34 16.04 -11.83 -10.50
C ILE A 34 16.22 -13.31 -10.81
N GLN A 35 17.25 -13.62 -11.61
CA GLN A 35 17.58 -15.00 -12.01
C GLN A 35 18.78 -15.58 -11.23
N SER A 36 19.28 -14.87 -10.23
CA SER A 36 20.35 -15.38 -9.37
C SER A 36 19.79 -16.41 -8.37
N SER A 37 20.57 -17.46 -8.10
CA SER A 37 20.29 -18.35 -6.97
C SER A 37 20.40 -17.60 -5.66
N ALA A 38 19.53 -17.94 -4.69
CA ALA A 38 19.63 -17.39 -3.36
C ALA A 38 20.97 -17.77 -2.70
N ASP A 39 21.56 -16.84 -1.95
CA ASP A 39 22.79 -17.09 -1.22
C ASP A 39 22.60 -18.19 -0.16
N SER A 40 23.44 -19.20 -0.21
CA SER A 40 23.35 -20.37 0.69
C SER A 40 23.53 -20.03 2.16
N THR A 41 24.33 -19.00 2.48
CA THR A 41 24.55 -18.55 3.85
C THR A 41 23.30 -17.89 4.40
N SER A 42 22.66 -17.02 3.60
CA SER A 42 21.40 -16.38 3.95
C SER A 42 20.27 -17.40 4.13
N LEU A 43 20.20 -18.40 3.23
CA LEU A 43 19.22 -19.49 3.35
C LEU A 43 19.41 -20.29 4.63
N ALA A 44 20.66 -20.61 5.00
CA ALA A 44 20.95 -21.34 6.23
C ALA A 44 20.52 -20.59 7.51
N ILE A 45 20.61 -19.27 7.50
CA ILE A 45 20.15 -18.42 8.62
C ILE A 45 18.61 -18.43 8.72
N ILE A 46 17.91 -18.40 7.59
CA ILE A 46 16.44 -18.28 7.52
C ILE A 46 15.75 -19.64 7.74
N ALA A 47 16.35 -20.74 7.25
CA ALA A 47 15.73 -22.05 7.24
C ALA A 47 15.16 -22.54 8.60
N PRO A 48 15.82 -22.39 9.75
CA PRO A 48 15.24 -22.82 11.02
C PRO A 48 13.98 -22.03 11.40
N TYR A 49 13.91 -20.74 11.06
CA TYR A 49 12.74 -19.90 11.32
C TYR A 49 11.59 -20.26 10.38
N GLN A 50 11.88 -20.46 9.09
CA GLN A 50 10.87 -20.91 8.12
C GLN A 50 10.24 -22.24 8.57
N LYS A 51 11.06 -23.21 8.95
CA LYS A 51 10.57 -24.52 9.39
C LYS A 51 9.70 -24.43 10.64
N ALA A 52 10.05 -23.52 11.58
CA ALA A 52 9.29 -23.35 12.82
C ALA A 52 7.86 -22.84 12.59
N ILE A 53 7.67 -21.97 11.59
CA ILE A 53 6.37 -21.35 11.30
C ILE A 53 5.64 -22.00 10.12
N GLU A 54 6.33 -22.83 9.31
CA GLU A 54 5.79 -23.38 8.06
C GLU A 54 4.49 -24.18 8.28
N GLN A 55 4.45 -24.99 9.32
CA GLN A 55 3.27 -25.81 9.62
C GLN A 55 2.05 -24.93 9.93
N GLU A 56 2.23 -23.88 10.70
CA GLU A 56 1.17 -22.95 11.06
C GLU A 56 0.73 -22.10 9.86
N MET A 57 1.69 -21.60 9.08
CA MET A 57 1.39 -20.75 7.93
C MET A 57 0.72 -21.51 6.78
N ASN A 58 1.00 -22.79 6.64
CA ASN A 58 0.38 -23.65 5.62
C ASN A 58 -0.96 -24.25 6.05
N GLU A 59 -1.41 -23.98 7.28
CA GLU A 59 -2.75 -24.40 7.73
C GLU A 59 -3.82 -23.82 6.81
N VAL A 60 -4.63 -24.71 6.21
CA VAL A 60 -5.76 -24.31 5.37
C VAL A 60 -6.95 -23.95 6.26
N LEU A 61 -7.35 -22.68 6.22
CA LEU A 61 -8.47 -22.16 7.03
C LEU A 61 -9.81 -22.31 6.31
N THR A 62 -9.81 -22.05 4.99
CA THR A 62 -11.01 -22.12 4.15
C THR A 62 -10.60 -22.16 2.68
N TYR A 63 -11.58 -22.03 1.77
CA TYR A 63 -11.33 -21.94 0.34
C TYR A 63 -12.26 -20.93 -0.34
N THR A 64 -11.81 -20.40 -1.48
CA THR A 64 -12.64 -19.58 -2.36
C THR A 64 -12.79 -20.21 -3.73
N LYS A 65 -13.98 -20.09 -4.33
CA LYS A 65 -14.29 -20.57 -5.69
C LYS A 65 -13.85 -19.61 -6.78
N TYR A 66 -13.58 -18.35 -6.41
CA TYR A 66 -13.27 -17.25 -7.32
C TYR A 66 -12.06 -16.49 -6.81
N ASP A 67 -11.38 -15.78 -7.72
CA ASP A 67 -10.35 -14.82 -7.35
C ASP A 67 -11.01 -13.63 -6.66
N LEU A 68 -10.49 -13.25 -5.48
CA LEU A 68 -10.88 -12.04 -4.77
C LEU A 68 -9.83 -10.98 -5.08
N GLU A 69 -10.14 -10.13 -6.04
CA GLU A 69 -9.21 -9.14 -6.57
C GLU A 69 -9.26 -7.84 -5.79
N LYS A 70 -8.09 -7.23 -5.65
CA LYS A 70 -7.92 -5.87 -5.13
C LYS A 70 -8.15 -4.85 -6.24
N GLY A 71 -8.85 -3.76 -5.97
CA GLY A 71 -9.14 -2.70 -6.96
C GLY A 71 -9.61 -1.40 -6.32
N ARG A 72 -9.84 -0.40 -7.18
CA ARG A 72 -10.41 0.91 -6.82
C ARG A 72 -11.40 1.35 -7.89
N PRO A 73 -12.48 2.04 -7.53
CA PRO A 73 -12.99 2.38 -6.19
C PRO A 73 -13.60 1.19 -5.46
N GLN A 74 -14.00 0.14 -6.18
CA GLN A 74 -14.57 -1.10 -5.68
C GLN A 74 -13.73 -2.31 -6.09
N SER A 75 -13.78 -3.36 -5.29
CA SER A 75 -13.15 -4.63 -5.60
C SER A 75 -13.84 -5.78 -4.88
N THR A 76 -13.78 -6.98 -5.45
CA THR A 76 -14.37 -8.18 -4.84
C THR A 76 -13.75 -8.46 -3.48
N LEU A 77 -12.44 -8.25 -3.34
CA LEU A 77 -11.74 -8.43 -2.06
C LEU A 77 -12.10 -7.35 -1.04
N GLY A 78 -12.13 -6.08 -1.46
CA GLY A 78 -12.52 -4.97 -0.59
C GLY A 78 -13.93 -5.14 -0.05
N ASN A 79 -14.89 -5.42 -0.93
CA ASN A 79 -16.28 -5.65 -0.54
C ASN A 79 -16.41 -6.84 0.42
N PHE A 80 -15.73 -7.95 0.11
CA PHE A 80 -15.73 -9.12 0.99
C PHE A 80 -15.23 -8.81 2.41
N VAL A 81 -14.11 -8.08 2.53
CA VAL A 81 -13.54 -7.74 3.85
C VAL A 81 -14.43 -6.75 4.59
N THR A 82 -14.97 -5.72 3.91
CA THR A 82 -15.88 -4.77 4.55
C THR A 82 -17.19 -5.42 4.99
N ASP A 83 -17.74 -6.35 4.21
CA ASP A 83 -18.93 -7.12 4.60
C ASP A 83 -18.69 -8.00 5.83
N LEU A 84 -17.50 -8.62 5.93
CA LEU A 84 -17.09 -9.36 7.12
C LEU A 84 -17.00 -8.44 8.35
N CYS A 85 -16.41 -7.25 8.21
CA CYS A 85 -16.34 -6.29 9.29
C CYS A 85 -17.73 -5.81 9.74
N LEU A 86 -18.63 -5.53 8.80
CA LEU A 86 -20.02 -5.16 9.08
C LEU A 86 -20.74 -6.24 9.88
N ASN A 87 -20.64 -7.49 9.42
CA ASN A 87 -21.29 -8.61 10.10
C ASN A 87 -20.72 -8.85 11.51
N TYR A 88 -19.41 -8.64 11.68
CA TYR A 88 -18.76 -8.83 12.98
C TYR A 88 -19.12 -7.74 13.98
N ALA A 89 -19.17 -6.48 13.53
CA ALA A 89 -19.39 -5.31 14.38
C ALA A 89 -20.87 -4.93 14.55
N ASP A 90 -21.80 -5.57 13.81
CA ASP A 90 -23.22 -5.20 13.73
C ASP A 90 -23.40 -3.70 13.42
N ALA A 91 -22.65 -3.22 12.44
CA ALA A 91 -22.62 -1.81 12.05
C ALA A 91 -23.42 -1.53 10.77
N HIS A 92 -23.74 -0.26 10.52
CA HIS A 92 -24.51 0.14 9.34
C HIS A 92 -23.65 0.33 8.09
N MET A 93 -22.36 0.67 8.28
CA MET A 93 -21.39 0.85 7.20
C MET A 93 -19.99 0.49 7.67
N CYS A 94 -19.12 0.17 6.72
CA CYS A 94 -17.71 -0.05 6.98
C CYS A 94 -16.87 0.74 5.99
N VAL A 95 -15.84 1.40 6.47
CA VAL A 95 -14.86 2.12 5.67
C VAL A 95 -13.48 1.59 5.99
N MET A 96 -12.72 1.22 4.96
CA MET A 96 -11.33 0.84 5.12
C MET A 96 -10.45 1.44 4.02
N ASN A 97 -9.19 1.67 4.33
CA ASN A 97 -8.24 2.12 3.33
C ASN A 97 -7.83 0.95 2.41
N ASN A 98 -7.88 1.18 1.10
CA ASN A 98 -7.48 0.15 0.12
C ASN A 98 -6.01 -0.29 0.27
N GLY A 99 -5.15 0.53 0.88
CA GLY A 99 -3.75 0.19 1.18
C GLY A 99 -3.58 -0.91 2.22
N GLY A 100 -4.57 -1.15 3.07
CA GLY A 100 -4.59 -2.22 4.07
C GLY A 100 -4.58 -3.61 3.46
N LEU A 101 -5.17 -3.78 2.28
CA LEU A 101 -5.14 -5.04 1.52
C LEU A 101 -3.89 -5.06 0.62
N ARG A 102 -2.92 -5.91 0.91
CA ARG A 102 -1.60 -5.91 0.24
C ARG A 102 -1.55 -6.78 -1.01
N THR A 103 -2.34 -7.83 -1.06
CA THR A 103 -2.34 -8.81 -2.15
C THR A 103 -3.78 -9.21 -2.51
N THR A 104 -3.96 -9.98 -3.58
CA THR A 104 -5.21 -10.66 -3.94
C THR A 104 -5.28 -12.03 -3.29
N ILE A 105 -6.47 -12.57 -3.15
CA ILE A 105 -6.70 -13.97 -2.77
C ILE A 105 -7.12 -14.72 -4.03
N ASN A 106 -6.24 -15.58 -4.53
CA ASN A 106 -6.53 -16.39 -5.69
C ASN A 106 -7.50 -17.52 -5.33
N LYS A 107 -8.27 -17.97 -6.34
CA LYS A 107 -9.11 -19.16 -6.25
C LYS A 107 -8.34 -20.34 -5.67
N GLY A 108 -8.96 -21.07 -4.76
CA GLY A 108 -8.38 -22.23 -4.10
C GLY A 108 -8.35 -22.12 -2.59
N ASN A 109 -7.42 -22.83 -1.97
CA ASN A 109 -7.27 -22.82 -0.51
C ASN A 109 -6.74 -21.49 0.00
N ILE A 110 -7.34 -21.03 1.09
CA ILE A 110 -6.89 -19.85 1.85
C ILE A 110 -6.18 -20.37 3.10
N THR A 111 -4.88 -20.15 3.13
CA THR A 111 -4.04 -20.53 4.28
C THR A 111 -3.87 -19.37 5.26
N ARG A 112 -3.46 -19.69 6.49
CA ARG A 112 -3.11 -18.68 7.48
C ARG A 112 -2.04 -17.71 6.96
N GLY A 113 -1.00 -18.24 6.32
CA GLY A 113 0.06 -17.43 5.69
C GLY A 113 -0.48 -16.48 4.63
N LYS A 114 -1.48 -16.91 3.85
CA LYS A 114 -2.12 -16.02 2.85
C LYS A 114 -2.85 -14.83 3.48
N LEU A 115 -3.45 -15.02 4.66
CA LEU A 115 -4.06 -13.91 5.40
C LEU A 115 -3.01 -12.95 5.97
N TYR A 116 -1.87 -13.46 6.44
CA TYR A 116 -0.75 -12.60 6.84
C TYR A 116 -0.16 -11.81 5.68
N GLU A 117 -0.07 -12.40 4.48
CA GLU A 117 0.34 -11.67 3.27
C GLU A 117 -0.68 -10.60 2.88
N LEU A 118 -1.96 -10.88 3.07
CA LEU A 118 -3.06 -9.97 2.74
C LEU A 118 -3.05 -8.74 3.64
N MET A 119 -2.97 -8.94 4.94
CA MET A 119 -3.05 -7.90 5.96
C MET A 119 -1.93 -8.07 7.02
N PRO A 120 -0.67 -7.72 6.67
CA PRO A 120 0.48 -7.94 7.56
C PRO A 120 0.62 -6.87 8.65
N PHE A 121 -0.48 -6.29 9.09
CA PHE A 121 -0.51 -5.20 10.07
C PHE A 121 -1.38 -5.58 11.26
N GLU A 122 -1.01 -5.09 12.43
CA GLU A 122 -1.86 -5.13 13.62
C GLU A 122 -2.91 -4.00 13.51
N ASN A 123 -3.99 -4.29 12.79
CA ASN A 123 -5.11 -3.37 12.63
C ASN A 123 -6.16 -3.62 13.71
N GLU A 124 -6.84 -2.56 14.12
CA GLU A 124 -7.98 -2.61 15.00
C GLU A 124 -9.25 -2.27 14.24
N LEU A 125 -10.33 -3.00 14.53
CA LEU A 125 -11.66 -2.66 14.07
C LEU A 125 -12.29 -1.74 15.13
N VAL A 126 -12.58 -0.50 14.73
CA VAL A 126 -13.17 0.51 15.61
C VAL A 126 -14.61 0.77 15.20
N LEU A 127 -15.54 0.70 16.16
CA LEU A 127 -16.92 1.10 15.97
C LEU A 127 -17.09 2.55 16.44
N LEU A 128 -17.57 3.40 15.54
CA LEU A 128 -17.81 4.82 15.81
C LEU A 128 -19.30 5.12 15.65
N GLU A 129 -19.82 5.97 16.53
CA GLU A 129 -21.11 6.58 16.37
C GLU A 129 -20.94 7.92 15.69
N LEU A 130 -21.59 8.12 14.55
CA LEU A 130 -21.50 9.34 13.74
C LEU A 130 -22.84 10.09 13.79
N ASP A 131 -22.77 11.39 13.96
CA ASP A 131 -23.92 12.27 13.72
C ASP A 131 -24.05 12.56 12.20
N GLU A 132 -25.10 13.31 11.82
CA GLU A 132 -25.35 13.68 10.42
C GLU A 132 -24.22 14.48 9.80
N ASN A 133 -23.61 15.40 10.55
CA ASN A 133 -22.50 16.22 10.04
C ASN A 133 -21.23 15.41 9.83
N ASP A 134 -20.93 14.51 10.77
CA ASP A 134 -19.79 13.58 10.68
C ASP A 134 -19.95 12.64 9.47
N TYR A 135 -21.14 12.10 9.28
CA TYR A 135 -21.47 11.24 8.15
C TYR A 135 -21.33 11.97 6.80
N LEU A 136 -21.91 13.18 6.69
CA LEU A 136 -21.76 14.00 5.48
C LEU A 136 -20.31 14.43 5.24
N GLY A 137 -19.57 14.74 6.31
CA GLY A 137 -18.14 15.04 6.24
C GLY A 137 -17.33 13.86 5.68
N LEU A 138 -17.62 12.65 6.16
CA LEU A 138 -16.98 11.43 5.66
C LEU A 138 -17.28 11.18 4.18
N LEU A 139 -18.55 11.31 3.76
CA LEU A 139 -18.96 11.13 2.35
C LEU A 139 -18.31 12.15 1.40
N ASN A 140 -18.04 13.36 1.87
CA ASN A 140 -17.35 14.37 1.08
C ASN A 140 -15.83 14.13 0.98
N TYR A 141 -15.28 13.32 1.91
CA TYR A 141 -13.86 13.01 1.94
C TYR A 141 -13.48 11.81 1.07
N ILE A 142 -14.35 10.79 0.97
CA ILE A 142 -14.13 9.56 0.21
C ILE A 142 -14.63 9.69 -1.23
#